data_045e7587d0147cd0c3c81c8aa0d0c7b4
#
_entry.id   045e7587d0147cd0c3c81c8aa0d0c7b4
#
_cell.length_a   1.000
_cell.length_b   1.000
_cell.length_c   1.000
_cell.angle_alpha   90.00
_cell.angle_beta   90.00
_cell.angle_gamma   90.00
#
_symmetry.space_group_name_H-M   'P 1'
#
loop_
_entity.id
_entity.type
_entity.pdbx_description
1 polymer ?
#
loop_
_entity_poly.entity_id
_entity_poly.type
_entity_poly.pdbx_seq_one_letter_code
_entity_poly.pdbx_strand_id
1 'polypeptide(L)'
;MFRSLSAALVLALSSPTPAPEVPSGATGAVEDLVLPVEDIIGEVESMDGTESETKQGRQVTLAVTSDVLFALDKWRLTAKARQRLEQVAAKVDEESAGGVVRIEGHTDDQGTDAYNLTLSRRRAQAVERAVRGMITVPGVTLQATGYGESRPKLPNVVQGKPVEGNRAKNRRVEIVFTAKR
;
A
#
# COMPACT_ATOMS: atom_id res chain seq x y z
N MET A 1 50.43 -42.01 -51.22
CA MET A 1 49.68 -40.99 -51.95
C MET A 1 48.67 -40.32 -51.04
N PHE A 2 49.06 -39.26 -50.39
CA PHE A 2 48.16 -38.46 -49.58
C PHE A 2 48.05 -37.04 -50.13
N ARG A 3 46.87 -36.69 -50.59
CA ARG A 3 46.53 -35.33 -51.06
C ARG A 3 46.06 -34.50 -49.86
N SER A 4 46.85 -33.48 -49.56
CA SER A 4 46.52 -32.44 -48.61
C SER A 4 45.48 -31.50 -49.21
N LEU A 5 44.32 -31.33 -48.60
CA LEU A 5 43.36 -30.24 -48.87
C LEU A 5 43.61 -29.11 -47.87
N SER A 6 44.16 -28.01 -48.38
CA SER A 6 44.20 -26.75 -47.63
C SER A 6 42.85 -26.04 -47.74
N ALA A 7 42.16 -25.88 -46.63
CA ALA A 7 40.96 -25.04 -46.52
C ALA A 7 41.39 -23.60 -46.22
N ALA A 8 41.14 -22.68 -47.13
CA ALA A 8 41.35 -21.26 -46.93
C ALA A 8 40.15 -20.66 -46.17
N LEU A 9 40.40 -20.12 -44.98
CA LEU A 9 39.44 -19.40 -44.18
C LEU A 9 39.36 -17.95 -44.69
N VAL A 10 38.25 -17.60 -45.36
CA VAL A 10 37.95 -16.21 -45.75
C VAL A 10 37.33 -15.48 -44.57
N LEU A 11 38.07 -14.57 -43.96
CA LEU A 11 37.58 -13.63 -42.97
C LEU A 11 36.79 -12.52 -43.67
N ALA A 12 35.48 -12.52 -43.58
CA ALA A 12 34.65 -11.41 -44.01
C ALA A 12 34.73 -10.27 -42.97
N LEU A 13 35.41 -9.19 -43.30
CA LEU A 13 35.34 -7.94 -42.55
C LEU A 13 33.96 -7.33 -42.75
N SER A 14 33.13 -7.38 -41.72
CA SER A 14 31.88 -6.60 -41.63
C SER A 14 32.23 -5.14 -41.42
N SER A 15 31.87 -4.30 -42.37
CA SER A 15 32.00 -2.84 -42.28
C SER A 15 31.09 -2.32 -41.13
N PRO A 16 31.54 -1.37 -40.30
CA PRO A 16 30.68 -0.78 -39.28
C PRO A 16 29.57 0.04 -39.97
N THR A 17 28.34 -0.24 -39.56
CA THR A 17 27.16 0.56 -39.95
C THR A 17 27.37 1.99 -39.48
N PRO A 18 27.23 3.03 -40.32
CA PRO A 18 27.35 4.41 -39.90
C PRO A 18 26.22 4.73 -38.91
N ALA A 19 26.56 5.39 -37.81
CA ALA A 19 25.57 5.93 -36.83
C ALA A 19 24.65 6.94 -37.55
N PRO A 20 23.37 7.02 -37.18
CA PRO A 20 22.47 8.00 -37.77
C PRO A 20 22.99 9.42 -37.50
N GLU A 21 23.29 10.18 -38.54
CA GLU A 21 23.64 11.60 -38.44
C GLU A 21 22.42 12.37 -37.94
N VAL A 22 22.54 13.02 -36.79
CA VAL A 22 21.57 14.00 -36.30
C VAL A 22 21.71 15.25 -37.16
N PRO A 23 20.65 15.71 -37.84
CA PRO A 23 20.74 16.92 -38.67
C PRO A 23 21.13 18.12 -37.81
N SER A 24 22.24 18.78 -38.13
CA SER A 24 22.68 20.01 -37.46
C SER A 24 21.73 21.14 -37.82
N GLY A 25 20.77 21.45 -36.97
CA GLY A 25 19.77 22.48 -37.15
C GLY A 25 18.42 22.23 -36.49
N ALA A 26 18.25 21.09 -35.86
CA ALA A 26 17.06 20.85 -35.03
C ALA A 26 17.19 21.57 -33.68
N THR A 27 16.99 22.89 -33.70
CA THR A 27 16.58 23.64 -32.48
C THR A 27 15.11 23.35 -32.29
N GLY A 28 14.78 22.14 -31.86
CA GLY A 28 13.51 21.84 -31.23
C GLY A 28 13.48 22.57 -29.90
N ALA A 29 12.49 23.43 -29.69
CA ALA A 29 12.16 23.90 -28.35
C ALA A 29 12.03 22.63 -27.49
N VAL A 30 12.81 22.54 -26.42
CA VAL A 30 12.58 21.56 -25.36
C VAL A 30 11.28 22.07 -24.73
N GLU A 31 10.13 21.62 -25.23
CA GLU A 31 8.91 21.71 -24.44
C GLU A 31 9.25 20.95 -23.16
N ASP A 32 9.10 21.64 -22.03
CA ASP A 32 9.22 21.00 -20.73
C ASP A 32 8.31 19.77 -20.75
N LEU A 33 8.92 18.59 -20.90
CA LEU A 33 8.24 17.33 -20.80
C LEU A 33 7.87 17.17 -19.30
N VAL A 34 6.81 17.86 -18.90
CA VAL A 34 6.17 17.60 -17.60
C VAL A 34 5.52 16.23 -17.76
N LEU A 35 6.32 15.20 -17.60
CA LEU A 35 5.77 13.87 -17.37
C LEU A 35 4.87 13.98 -16.14
N PRO A 36 3.60 13.56 -16.23
CA PRO A 36 2.79 13.44 -15.03
C PRO A 36 3.61 12.55 -14.10
N VAL A 37 3.94 13.08 -12.92
CA VAL A 37 4.49 12.26 -11.85
C VAL A 37 3.36 11.30 -11.52
N GLU A 38 3.39 10.10 -12.10
CA GLU A 38 2.52 9.03 -11.66
C GLU A 38 2.80 8.88 -10.19
N ASP A 39 1.75 8.99 -9.36
CA ASP A 39 1.85 8.87 -7.92
C ASP A 39 2.56 7.56 -7.61
N ILE A 40 3.82 7.64 -7.20
CA ILE A 40 4.59 6.46 -6.80
C ILE A 40 3.89 5.89 -5.59
N ILE A 41 3.24 4.74 -5.76
CA ILE A 41 2.64 4.00 -4.66
C ILE A 41 3.77 3.18 -4.02
N GLY A 42 4.25 3.64 -2.87
CA GLY A 42 5.16 2.87 -2.03
C GLY A 42 4.36 2.07 -1.01
N GLU A 43 4.51 0.76 -0.96
CA GLU A 43 3.97 -0.09 0.10
C GLU A 43 5.10 -0.79 0.84
N VAL A 44 5.07 -0.70 2.18
CA VAL A 44 5.98 -1.41 3.08
C VAL A 44 5.11 -2.28 3.98
N GLU A 45 5.37 -3.56 4.02
CA GLU A 45 4.70 -4.53 4.89
C GLU A 45 5.66 -5.02 5.97
N SER A 46 5.17 -5.21 7.20
CA SER A 46 5.94 -5.84 8.27
C SER A 46 6.25 -7.30 7.93
N MET A 47 7.37 -7.85 8.43
CA MET A 47 7.80 -9.22 8.12
C MET A 47 6.78 -10.29 8.54
N ASP A 48 5.95 -10.00 9.53
CA ASP A 48 4.87 -10.89 10.00
C ASP A 48 3.52 -10.65 9.26
N GLY A 49 3.48 -9.71 8.30
CA GLY A 49 2.31 -9.38 7.52
C GLY A 49 1.16 -8.72 8.31
N THR A 50 1.41 -8.31 9.54
CA THR A 50 0.37 -7.76 10.44
C THR A 50 0.13 -6.27 10.26
N GLU A 51 1.10 -5.56 9.70
CA GLU A 51 1.04 -4.12 9.46
C GLU A 51 1.51 -3.81 8.05
N SER A 52 0.91 -2.80 7.42
CA SER A 52 1.44 -2.24 6.19
C SER A 52 1.27 -0.73 6.16
N GLU A 53 2.21 -0.07 5.50
CA GLU A 53 2.17 1.35 5.20
C GLU A 53 2.14 1.53 3.69
N THR A 54 1.19 2.33 3.22
CA THR A 54 1.08 2.71 1.82
C THR A 54 1.17 4.22 1.72
N LYS A 55 2.04 4.72 0.85
CA LYS A 55 2.14 6.14 0.51
C LYS A 55 1.72 6.37 -0.94
N GLN A 56 0.75 7.25 -1.14
CA GLN A 56 0.29 7.69 -2.45
C GLN A 56 0.22 9.22 -2.46
N GLY A 57 1.17 9.86 -3.15
CA GLY A 57 1.36 11.29 -3.05
C GLY A 57 1.58 11.72 -1.60
N ARG A 58 0.67 12.53 -1.06
CA ARG A 58 0.69 12.96 0.34
C ARG A 58 -0.21 12.13 1.26
N GLN A 59 -0.98 11.21 0.72
CA GLN A 59 -1.80 10.33 1.53
C GLN A 59 -0.96 9.19 2.08
N VAL A 60 -1.02 9.01 3.39
CA VAL A 60 -0.41 7.89 4.11
C VAL A 60 -1.53 7.03 4.66
N THR A 61 -1.45 5.73 4.44
CA THR A 61 -2.36 4.72 4.98
C THR A 61 -1.56 3.73 5.81
N LEU A 62 -1.83 3.69 7.11
CA LEU A 62 -1.30 2.69 8.03
C LEU A 62 -2.38 1.63 8.26
N ALA A 63 -2.14 0.40 7.84
CA ALA A 63 -3.08 -0.70 8.04
C ALA A 63 -2.54 -1.65 9.11
N VAL A 64 -3.42 -2.04 10.04
CA VAL A 64 -3.13 -3.05 11.08
C VAL A 64 -4.19 -4.14 10.98
N THR A 65 -3.77 -5.40 10.94
CA THR A 65 -4.72 -6.52 10.88
C THR A 65 -5.57 -6.59 12.14
N SER A 66 -6.83 -6.93 11.96
CA SER A 66 -7.79 -7.03 13.07
C SER A 66 -7.38 -8.08 14.11
N ASP A 67 -6.68 -9.12 13.70
CA ASP A 67 -6.27 -10.22 14.57
C ASP A 67 -5.21 -9.78 15.61
N VAL A 68 -4.44 -8.72 15.30
CA VAL A 68 -3.54 -8.07 16.28
C VAL A 68 -4.31 -7.20 17.26
N LEU A 69 -5.33 -6.48 16.77
CA LEU A 69 -6.05 -5.49 17.56
C LEU A 69 -7.15 -6.09 18.42
N PHE A 70 -7.82 -7.14 17.95
CA PHE A 70 -9.04 -7.68 18.57
C PHE A 70 -8.97 -9.21 18.69
N ALA A 71 -9.68 -9.77 19.67
CA ALA A 71 -9.98 -11.19 19.64
C ALA A 71 -10.99 -11.50 18.53
N LEU A 72 -11.04 -12.76 18.11
CA LEU A 72 -11.96 -13.25 17.06
C LEU A 72 -13.39 -12.75 17.32
N ASP A 73 -14.04 -12.21 16.29
CA ASP A 73 -15.40 -11.64 16.33
C ASP A 73 -15.65 -10.57 17.43
N LYS A 74 -14.60 -9.97 17.96
CA LYS A 74 -14.71 -8.92 18.96
C LYS A 74 -14.31 -7.55 18.39
N TRP A 75 -14.72 -6.50 19.12
CA TRP A 75 -14.36 -5.10 18.88
C TRP A 75 -13.71 -4.45 20.11
N ARG A 76 -13.44 -5.24 21.16
CA ARG A 76 -12.66 -4.78 22.32
C ARG A 76 -11.19 -4.98 22.02
N LEU A 77 -10.43 -3.91 22.16
CA LEU A 77 -8.99 -3.95 21.98
C LEU A 77 -8.32 -4.87 23.01
N THR A 78 -7.34 -5.63 22.55
CA THR A 78 -6.47 -6.43 23.41
C THR A 78 -5.44 -5.56 24.13
N ALA A 79 -4.75 -6.09 25.15
CA ALA A 79 -3.66 -5.38 25.80
C ALA A 79 -2.51 -5.07 24.82
N LYS A 80 -2.20 -6.00 23.92
CA LYS A 80 -1.17 -5.81 22.86
C LYS A 80 -1.58 -4.75 21.85
N ALA A 81 -2.87 -4.62 21.54
CA ALA A 81 -3.38 -3.62 20.62
C ALA A 81 -3.03 -2.19 21.06
N ARG A 82 -3.07 -1.90 22.36
CA ARG A 82 -2.74 -0.57 22.87
C ARG A 82 -1.31 -0.16 22.51
N GLN A 83 -0.34 -1.05 22.71
CA GLN A 83 1.06 -0.78 22.36
C GLN A 83 1.24 -0.53 20.87
N ARG A 84 0.53 -1.29 20.01
CA ARG A 84 0.55 -1.06 18.56
C ARG A 84 -0.06 0.28 18.18
N LEU A 85 -1.17 0.65 18.79
CA LEU A 85 -1.83 1.92 18.53
C LEU A 85 -1.00 3.13 19.05
N GLU A 86 -0.17 2.96 20.07
CA GLU A 86 0.80 3.97 20.50
C GLU A 86 1.86 4.21 19.40
N GLN A 87 2.37 3.16 18.76
CA GLN A 87 3.31 3.29 17.63
C GLN A 87 2.66 3.97 16.42
N VAL A 88 1.42 3.58 16.09
CA VAL A 88 0.64 4.21 15.02
C VAL A 88 0.39 5.69 15.33
N ALA A 89 0.00 6.04 16.55
CA ALA A 89 -0.24 7.41 16.97
C ALA A 89 1.03 8.26 16.89
N ALA A 90 2.17 7.72 17.34
CA ALA A 90 3.47 8.39 17.23
C ALA A 90 3.82 8.69 15.76
N LYS A 91 3.55 7.77 14.84
CA LYS A 91 3.77 7.99 13.42
C LYS A 91 2.83 9.04 12.83
N VAL A 92 1.57 9.07 13.24
CA VAL A 92 0.64 10.15 12.87
C VAL A 92 1.14 11.48 13.39
N ASP A 93 1.65 11.56 14.62
CA ASP A 93 2.21 12.78 15.21
C ASP A 93 3.47 13.26 14.47
N GLU A 94 4.31 12.32 14.02
CA GLU A 94 5.52 12.62 13.28
C GLU A 94 5.22 13.12 11.87
N GLU A 95 4.34 12.44 11.12
CA GLU A 95 4.17 12.64 9.69
C GLU A 95 2.95 13.48 9.31
N SER A 96 1.88 13.55 10.12
CA SER A 96 0.62 14.19 9.74
C SER A 96 0.72 15.71 9.66
N ALA A 97 0.14 16.27 8.60
CA ALA A 97 -0.05 17.72 8.46
C ALA A 97 -1.20 18.30 9.31
N GLY A 98 -1.84 17.48 10.13
CA GLY A 98 -3.10 17.82 10.80
C GLY A 98 -4.32 17.53 9.91
N GLY A 99 -5.47 18.10 10.25
CA GLY A 99 -6.72 17.91 9.52
C GLY A 99 -7.42 16.59 9.84
N VAL A 100 -8.07 15.97 8.85
CA VAL A 100 -8.86 14.76 9.07
C VAL A 100 -7.97 13.52 9.04
N VAL A 101 -7.99 12.76 10.12
CA VAL A 101 -7.44 11.41 10.21
C VAL A 101 -8.61 10.43 10.20
N ARG A 102 -8.73 9.63 9.15
CA ARG A 102 -9.79 8.64 8.99
C ARG A 102 -9.35 7.31 9.59
N ILE A 103 -10.23 6.67 10.32
CA ILE A 103 -10.06 5.32 10.84
C ILE A 103 -11.10 4.44 10.16
N GLU A 104 -10.65 3.58 9.26
CA GLU A 104 -11.48 2.80 8.36
C GLU A 104 -11.42 1.32 8.73
N GLY A 105 -12.57 0.74 9.10
CA GLY A 105 -12.67 -0.67 9.48
C GLY A 105 -13.15 -1.54 8.32
N HIS A 106 -12.53 -2.70 8.16
CA HIS A 106 -12.82 -3.67 7.10
C HIS A 106 -12.95 -5.08 7.66
N THR A 107 -13.69 -5.93 6.94
CA THR A 107 -13.82 -7.37 7.21
C THR A 107 -13.44 -8.16 5.96
N ASP A 108 -13.36 -9.47 6.10
CA ASP A 108 -13.45 -10.40 4.99
C ASP A 108 -14.93 -10.62 4.57
N ASP A 109 -15.16 -11.61 3.68
CA ASP A 109 -16.44 -11.99 3.12
C ASP A 109 -17.21 -13.04 3.98
N GLN A 110 -16.77 -13.30 5.20
CA GLN A 110 -17.44 -14.26 6.08
C GLN A 110 -18.54 -13.57 6.91
N GLY A 111 -19.75 -14.10 6.81
CA GLY A 111 -20.92 -13.55 7.51
C GLY A 111 -21.89 -12.86 6.56
N THR A 112 -22.75 -12.00 7.11
CA THR A 112 -23.66 -11.15 6.33
C THR A 112 -23.12 -9.74 6.22
N ASP A 113 -23.40 -9.05 5.11
CA ASP A 113 -23.00 -7.65 4.89
C ASP A 113 -23.37 -6.75 6.08
N ALA A 114 -24.59 -6.91 6.61
CA ALA A 114 -25.07 -6.11 7.75
C ALA A 114 -24.26 -6.38 9.02
N TYR A 115 -23.89 -7.64 9.28
CA TYR A 115 -23.02 -8.01 10.39
C TYR A 115 -21.61 -7.41 10.19
N ASN A 116 -21.02 -7.60 9.01
CA ASN A 116 -19.69 -7.11 8.67
C ASN A 116 -19.61 -5.59 8.73
N LEU A 117 -20.63 -4.88 8.24
CA LEU A 117 -20.71 -3.42 8.35
C LEU A 117 -20.78 -2.97 9.82
N THR A 118 -21.56 -3.65 10.64
CA THR A 118 -21.67 -3.33 12.07
C THR A 118 -20.36 -3.62 12.82
N LEU A 119 -19.73 -4.77 12.56
CA LEU A 119 -18.49 -5.19 13.21
C LEU A 119 -17.34 -4.23 12.85
N SER A 120 -17.16 -3.93 11.56
CA SER A 120 -16.13 -3.01 11.08
C SER A 120 -16.27 -1.61 11.66
N ARG A 121 -17.51 -1.08 11.73
CA ARG A 121 -17.81 0.21 12.36
C ARG A 121 -17.45 0.24 13.85
N ARG A 122 -17.81 -0.82 14.60
CA ARG A 122 -17.47 -0.93 16.03
C ARG A 122 -15.96 -1.01 16.25
N ARG A 123 -15.23 -1.70 15.38
CA ARG A 123 -13.76 -1.80 15.42
C ARG A 123 -13.11 -0.45 15.14
N ALA A 124 -13.52 0.25 14.08
CA ALA A 124 -13.03 1.59 13.77
C ALA A 124 -13.26 2.57 14.94
N GLN A 125 -14.45 2.56 15.53
CA GLN A 125 -14.77 3.38 16.71
C GLN A 125 -13.95 3.02 17.95
N ALA A 126 -13.60 1.73 18.12
CA ALA A 126 -12.77 1.31 19.25
C ALA A 126 -11.33 1.82 19.10
N VAL A 127 -10.78 1.75 17.87
CA VAL A 127 -9.47 2.33 17.55
C VAL A 127 -9.50 3.85 17.69
N GLU A 128 -10.51 4.53 17.14
CA GLU A 128 -10.66 5.98 17.23
C GLU A 128 -10.63 6.46 18.70
N ARG A 129 -11.40 5.81 19.58
CA ARG A 129 -11.40 6.15 21.01
C ARG A 129 -10.04 5.93 21.67
N ALA A 130 -9.30 4.90 21.25
CA ALA A 130 -7.98 4.63 21.80
C ALA A 130 -6.94 5.66 21.36
N VAL A 131 -6.88 5.98 20.06
CA VAL A 131 -5.86 6.91 19.52
C VAL A 131 -6.18 8.38 19.83
N ARG A 132 -7.44 8.73 20.15
CA ARG A 132 -7.85 10.09 20.52
C ARG A 132 -7.05 10.69 21.68
N GLY A 133 -6.63 9.86 22.64
CA GLY A 133 -5.81 10.29 23.77
C GLY A 133 -4.30 10.15 23.55
N MET A 134 -3.89 9.64 22.37
CA MET A 134 -2.50 9.35 22.01
C MET A 134 -1.96 10.35 20.99
N ILE A 135 -2.79 10.75 20.01
CA ILE A 135 -2.42 11.71 18.96
C ILE A 135 -2.43 13.12 19.55
N THR A 136 -1.32 13.83 19.39
CA THR A 136 -1.06 15.16 19.96
C THR A 136 -0.96 16.27 18.93
N VAL A 137 -0.90 15.96 17.64
CA VAL A 137 -0.85 16.95 16.54
C VAL A 137 -2.03 17.91 16.61
N PRO A 138 -1.78 19.23 16.66
CA PRO A 138 -2.86 20.23 16.69
C PRO A 138 -3.72 20.18 15.44
N GLY A 139 -5.01 20.42 15.61
CA GLY A 139 -5.96 20.52 14.49
C GLY A 139 -6.35 19.17 13.86
N VAL A 140 -6.02 18.05 14.49
CA VAL A 140 -6.47 16.71 14.06
C VAL A 140 -7.93 16.49 14.44
N THR A 141 -8.72 16.03 13.48
CA THR A 141 -10.09 15.54 13.68
C THR A 141 -10.15 14.06 13.30
N LEU A 142 -10.58 13.22 14.24
CA LEU A 142 -10.70 11.77 14.02
C LEU A 142 -12.09 11.43 13.49
N GLN A 143 -12.14 10.58 12.45
CA GLN A 143 -13.40 10.09 11.84
C GLN A 143 -13.35 8.58 11.69
N ALA A 144 -14.25 7.85 12.37
CA ALA A 144 -14.35 6.40 12.29
C ALA A 144 -15.47 5.97 11.33
N THR A 145 -15.12 5.14 10.35
CA THR A 145 -16.05 4.57 9.36
C THR A 145 -15.86 3.06 9.26
N GLY A 146 -16.94 2.31 9.13
CA GLY A 146 -16.90 0.88 8.81
C GLY A 146 -17.36 0.66 7.39
N TYR A 147 -16.62 -0.16 6.65
CA TYR A 147 -16.94 -0.54 5.26
C TYR A 147 -17.38 -2.01 5.13
N GLY A 148 -17.30 -2.79 6.23
CA GLY A 148 -17.54 -4.23 6.12
C GLY A 148 -16.62 -4.86 5.10
N GLU A 149 -17.15 -5.72 4.27
CA GLU A 149 -16.47 -6.43 3.19
C GLU A 149 -16.43 -5.68 1.85
N SER A 150 -17.09 -4.51 1.75
CA SER A 150 -17.28 -3.78 0.48
C SER A 150 -16.01 -3.24 -0.15
N ARG A 151 -14.90 -3.16 0.60
CA ARG A 151 -13.60 -2.67 0.14
C ARG A 151 -12.48 -3.64 0.47
N PRO A 152 -12.42 -4.80 -0.18
CA PRO A 152 -11.36 -5.76 0.05
C PRO A 152 -10.02 -5.23 -0.49
N LYS A 153 -8.93 -5.43 0.25
CA LYS A 153 -7.55 -5.16 -0.21
C LYS A 153 -7.11 -6.21 -1.24
N LEU A 154 -7.52 -7.44 -1.02
CA LEU A 154 -7.23 -8.58 -1.90
C LEU A 154 -8.50 -9.41 -2.15
N PRO A 155 -8.61 -10.11 -3.28
CA PRO A 155 -9.74 -10.99 -3.55
C PRO A 155 -9.88 -12.08 -2.47
N ASN A 156 -11.04 -12.18 -1.80
CA ASN A 156 -11.30 -13.23 -0.81
C ASN A 156 -11.35 -14.62 -1.43
N VAL A 157 -11.73 -14.69 -2.72
CA VAL A 157 -11.87 -15.92 -3.50
C VAL A 157 -11.07 -15.78 -4.79
N VAL A 158 -10.24 -16.77 -5.10
CA VAL A 158 -9.45 -16.84 -6.35
C VAL A 158 -9.77 -18.16 -7.05
N GLN A 159 -10.19 -18.11 -8.31
CA GLN A 159 -10.59 -19.28 -9.08
C GLN A 159 -11.62 -20.17 -8.35
N GLY A 160 -12.60 -19.54 -7.70
CA GLY A 160 -13.66 -20.23 -6.96
C GLY A 160 -13.22 -20.82 -5.60
N LYS A 161 -11.99 -20.64 -5.18
CA LYS A 161 -11.47 -21.15 -3.90
C LYS A 161 -11.21 -19.99 -2.91
N PRO A 162 -11.66 -20.11 -1.65
CA PRO A 162 -11.35 -19.15 -0.61
C PRO A 162 -9.84 -19.08 -0.37
N VAL A 163 -9.31 -17.86 -0.19
CA VAL A 163 -7.89 -17.62 0.11
C VAL A 163 -7.79 -16.99 1.49
N GLU A 164 -7.49 -17.80 2.50
CA GLU A 164 -7.48 -17.34 3.90
C GLU A 164 -6.43 -16.26 4.18
N GLY A 165 -5.26 -16.32 3.53
CA GLY A 165 -4.25 -15.27 3.62
C GLY A 165 -4.76 -13.90 3.14
N ASN A 166 -5.60 -13.88 2.08
CA ASN A 166 -6.22 -12.66 1.60
C ASN A 166 -7.31 -12.18 2.56
N ARG A 167 -8.12 -13.09 3.11
CA ARG A 167 -9.13 -12.78 4.13
C ARG A 167 -8.49 -12.16 5.36
N ALA A 168 -7.37 -12.71 5.83
CA ALA A 168 -6.63 -12.16 6.96
C ALA A 168 -6.18 -10.72 6.72
N LYS A 169 -5.70 -10.39 5.50
CA LYS A 169 -5.33 -9.03 5.10
C LYS A 169 -6.54 -8.12 4.91
N ASN A 170 -7.70 -8.66 4.56
CA ASN A 170 -8.95 -7.90 4.44
C ASN A 170 -9.53 -7.55 5.82
N ARG A 171 -9.37 -8.41 6.84
CA ARG A 171 -9.71 -8.13 8.24
C ARG A 171 -8.73 -7.13 8.84
N ARG A 172 -8.91 -5.82 8.60
CA ARG A 172 -7.97 -4.77 8.99
C ARG A 172 -8.66 -3.50 9.46
N VAL A 173 -7.90 -2.64 10.12
CA VAL A 173 -8.25 -1.25 10.34
C VAL A 173 -7.16 -0.39 9.72
N GLU A 174 -7.57 0.57 8.90
CA GLU A 174 -6.69 1.55 8.27
C GLU A 174 -6.78 2.89 8.99
N ILE A 175 -5.65 3.54 9.19
CA ILE A 175 -5.53 4.91 9.66
C ILE A 175 -4.96 5.73 8.50
N VAL A 176 -5.78 6.63 7.96
CA VAL A 176 -5.48 7.38 6.74
C VAL A 176 -5.38 8.86 7.06
N PHE A 177 -4.26 9.48 6.69
CA PHE A 177 -4.00 10.90 6.92
C PHE A 177 -3.18 11.53 5.79
N THR A 178 -3.10 12.86 5.80
CA THR A 178 -2.26 13.61 4.85
C THR A 178 -0.92 13.95 5.52
N ALA A 179 0.18 13.59 4.87
CA ALA A 179 1.53 13.88 5.37
C ALA A 179 1.91 15.35 5.24
N LYS A 180 2.83 15.80 6.10
CA LYS A 180 3.56 17.06 5.97
C LYS A 180 4.27 17.14 4.61
N ARG A 181 4.58 18.36 4.17
CA ARG A 181 5.47 18.60 3.02
C ARG A 181 6.93 18.49 3.44
#